data_03c3887d01f245e160a8bbba0b82a4e1
#
_entry.id   03c3887d01f245e160a8bbba0b82a4e1
#
_cell.length_a   1.000
_cell.length_b   1.000
_cell.length_c   1.000
_cell.angle_alpha   90.00
_cell.angle_beta   90.00
_cell.angle_gamma   90.00
#
_symmetry.space_group_name_H-M   'P 1'
#
loop_
_entity.id
_entity.type
_entity.pdbx_description
1 polymer ?
#
loop_
_entity_poly.entity_id
_entity_poly.type
_entity_poly.pdbx_seq_one_letter_code
_entity_poly.pdbx_strand_id
1 'polypeptide(L)'
;MSGEMMALFAANNIAKGILKYAGSGGVRLGGLICNERQTDRELDLAETLAKRINTQMIHFVPRNNIVQHAELRRQTVIQYAPDSSQAAEYRQLATKIHANAGKGTIPTPITMEELEDLLLEFGIMKSDDQALAELEAKEKSVG
;
A
#
# COMPACT_ATOMS: atom_id res chain seq x y z
N MET A 1 1.74 1.47 3.26
CA MET A 1 1.79 1.89 1.83
C MET A 1 0.42 2.40 1.40
N SER A 2 0.27 2.88 0.21
CA SER A 2 -1.00 3.20 -0.44
C SER A 2 -1.09 2.46 -1.78
N GLY A 3 -2.27 2.45 -2.42
CA GLY A 3 -2.48 1.84 -3.75
C GLY A 3 -1.89 2.64 -4.91
N GLU A 4 -1.12 3.69 -4.64
CA GLU A 4 -0.47 4.47 -5.67
C GLU A 4 0.77 3.76 -6.23
N MET A 5 1.02 3.91 -7.52
CA MET A 5 2.12 3.26 -8.23
C MET A 5 3.46 3.36 -7.50
N MET A 6 3.86 4.56 -7.09
CA MET A 6 5.14 4.79 -6.41
C MET A 6 5.24 4.07 -5.06
N ALA A 7 4.13 3.90 -4.35
CA ALA A 7 4.11 3.17 -3.09
C ALA A 7 4.33 1.67 -3.30
N LEU A 8 3.80 1.09 -4.38
CA LEU A 8 4.03 -0.31 -4.72
C LEU A 8 5.50 -0.56 -5.12
N PHE A 9 6.08 0.33 -5.93
CA PHE A 9 7.52 0.28 -6.23
C PHE A 9 8.37 0.35 -4.97
N ALA A 10 8.06 1.26 -4.06
CA ALA A 10 8.77 1.41 -2.79
C ALA A 10 8.65 0.16 -1.92
N ALA A 11 7.46 -0.41 -1.80
CA ALA A 11 7.22 -1.64 -1.04
C ALA A 11 8.03 -2.83 -1.60
N ASN A 12 8.06 -2.99 -2.92
CA ASN A 12 8.85 -4.03 -3.56
C ASN A 12 10.36 -3.81 -3.38
N ASN A 13 10.84 -2.57 -3.45
CA ASN A 13 12.25 -2.25 -3.18
C ASN A 13 12.65 -2.52 -1.73
N ILE A 14 11.77 -2.24 -0.78
CA ILE A 14 11.99 -2.60 0.63
C ILE A 14 12.07 -4.12 0.78
N ALA A 15 11.19 -4.88 0.11
CA ALA A 15 11.23 -6.34 0.09
C ALA A 15 12.57 -6.88 -0.46
N LYS A 16 13.12 -6.27 -1.53
CA LYS A 16 14.45 -6.60 -2.06
C LYS A 16 15.55 -6.36 -1.02
N GLY A 17 15.49 -5.23 -0.28
CA GLY A 17 16.42 -4.92 0.80
C GLY A 17 16.35 -5.95 1.93
N ILE A 18 15.15 -6.32 2.35
CA ILE A 18 14.95 -7.33 3.40
C ILE A 18 15.50 -8.69 2.95
N LEU A 19 15.21 -9.13 1.73
CA LEU A 19 15.74 -10.37 1.18
C LEU A 19 17.28 -10.40 1.21
N LYS A 20 17.90 -9.30 0.81
CA LYS A 20 19.36 -9.16 0.80
C LYS A 20 19.99 -9.38 2.18
N TYR A 21 19.35 -8.90 3.24
CA TYR A 21 19.88 -8.96 4.61
C TYR A 21 19.28 -10.08 5.46
N ALA A 22 18.33 -10.85 4.95
CA ALA A 22 17.64 -11.91 5.69
C ALA A 22 18.57 -13.02 6.20
N GLY A 23 19.64 -13.32 5.42
CA GLY A 23 20.60 -14.38 5.76
C GLY A 23 21.62 -13.96 6.83
N SER A 24 21.97 -12.68 6.91
CA SER A 24 23.03 -12.18 7.79
C SER A 24 22.53 -11.52 9.07
N GLY A 25 21.35 -10.90 9.05
CA GLY A 25 20.83 -10.09 10.15
C GLY A 25 19.52 -10.58 10.76
N GLY A 26 18.97 -11.70 10.30
CA GLY A 26 17.68 -12.20 10.80
C GLY A 26 16.49 -11.26 10.50
N VAL A 27 16.64 -10.30 9.60
CA VAL A 27 15.58 -9.35 9.22
C VAL A 27 14.46 -10.10 8.52
N ARG A 28 13.22 -9.77 8.86
CA ARG A 28 12.01 -10.38 8.28
C ARG A 28 10.99 -9.29 7.96
N LEU A 29 10.15 -9.56 6.97
CA LEU A 29 9.01 -8.72 6.63
C LEU A 29 7.80 -9.15 7.46
N GLY A 30 7.31 -8.30 8.36
CA GLY A 30 6.15 -8.59 9.19
C GLY A 30 4.84 -8.58 8.42
N GLY A 31 4.75 -7.79 7.37
CA GLY A 31 3.57 -7.63 6.53
C GLY A 31 3.45 -6.24 5.96
N LEU A 32 2.36 -5.98 5.26
CA LEU A 32 2.03 -4.68 4.70
C LEU A 32 0.93 -3.99 5.51
N ILE A 33 1.03 -2.70 5.66
CA ILE A 33 -0.03 -1.82 6.14
C ILE A 33 -0.36 -0.87 5.00
N CYS A 34 -1.62 -0.81 4.59
CA CYS A 34 -2.07 0.08 3.54
C CYS A 34 -2.83 1.26 4.15
N ASN A 35 -2.37 2.48 3.85
CA ASN A 35 -3.13 3.70 4.13
C ASN A 35 -3.95 4.06 2.91
N GLU A 36 -5.27 4.06 3.04
CA GLU A 36 -6.20 4.33 1.96
C GLU A 36 -5.99 5.71 1.32
N ARG A 37 -6.00 5.73 -0.01
CA ARG A 37 -6.00 6.94 -0.84
C ARG A 37 -7.30 7.11 -1.64
N GLN A 38 -8.25 6.20 -1.43
CA GLN A 38 -9.53 6.16 -2.15
C GLN A 38 -9.35 5.93 -3.66
N THR A 39 -8.40 5.10 -4.02
CA THR A 39 -8.25 4.59 -5.38
C THR A 39 -9.07 3.31 -5.56
N ASP A 40 -9.49 3.06 -6.80
CA ASP A 40 -10.30 1.89 -7.11
C ASP A 40 -9.55 0.58 -6.78
N ARG A 41 -10.24 -0.35 -6.14
CA ARG A 41 -9.73 -1.68 -5.78
C ARG A 41 -8.43 -1.67 -4.97
N GLU A 42 -8.19 -0.62 -4.19
CA GLU A 42 -6.92 -0.42 -3.47
C GLU A 42 -6.61 -1.54 -2.49
N LEU A 43 -7.61 -2.04 -1.76
CA LEU A 43 -7.44 -3.16 -0.84
C LEU A 43 -7.04 -4.44 -1.60
N ASP A 44 -7.75 -4.77 -2.69
CA ASP A 44 -7.47 -5.96 -3.50
C ASP A 44 -6.06 -5.91 -4.08
N LEU A 45 -5.63 -4.74 -4.54
CA LEU A 45 -4.28 -4.51 -5.05
C LEU A 45 -3.22 -4.75 -3.96
N ALA A 46 -3.42 -4.18 -2.77
CA ALA A 46 -2.51 -4.33 -1.65
C ALA A 46 -2.42 -5.79 -1.16
N GLU A 47 -3.55 -6.50 -1.10
CA GLU A 47 -3.59 -7.92 -0.75
C GLU A 47 -2.92 -8.80 -1.82
N THR A 48 -3.12 -8.48 -3.10
CA THR A 48 -2.48 -9.21 -4.20
C THR A 48 -0.97 -9.02 -4.17
N LEU A 49 -0.49 -7.79 -3.97
CA LEU A 49 0.94 -7.53 -3.81
C LEU A 49 1.51 -8.30 -2.61
N ALA A 50 0.84 -8.26 -1.45
CA ALA A 50 1.28 -8.98 -0.26
C ALA A 50 1.47 -10.48 -0.54
N LYS A 51 0.51 -11.10 -1.20
CA LYS A 51 0.58 -12.52 -1.61
C LYS A 51 1.74 -12.77 -2.57
N ARG A 52 1.91 -11.94 -3.59
CA ARG A 52 2.98 -12.10 -4.60
C ARG A 52 4.38 -11.99 -3.99
N ILE A 53 4.60 -11.09 -3.04
CA ILE A 53 5.89 -10.94 -2.36
C ILE A 53 6.05 -11.83 -1.12
N ASN A 54 5.18 -12.83 -0.95
CA ASN A 54 5.22 -13.80 0.14
C ASN A 54 5.10 -13.16 1.53
N THR A 55 4.11 -12.29 1.70
CA THR A 55 3.77 -11.69 2.99
C THR A 55 2.26 -11.57 3.16
N GLN A 56 1.82 -10.86 4.20
CA GLN A 56 0.42 -10.68 4.53
C GLN A 56 0.07 -9.19 4.66
N MET A 57 -1.20 -8.89 4.47
CA MET A 57 -1.76 -7.61 4.93
C MET A 57 -2.02 -7.67 6.43
N ILE A 58 -1.43 -6.75 7.18
CA ILE A 58 -1.69 -6.59 8.62
C ILE A 58 -2.98 -5.80 8.81
N HIS A 59 -3.08 -4.64 8.13
CA HIS A 59 -4.23 -3.77 8.27
C HIS A 59 -4.37 -2.82 7.08
N PHE A 60 -5.63 -2.50 6.77
CA PHE A 60 -6.01 -1.45 5.85
C PHE A 60 -6.56 -0.28 6.69
N VAL A 61 -5.89 0.87 6.63
CA VAL A 61 -6.24 2.06 7.40
C VAL A 61 -7.10 2.97 6.53
N PRO A 62 -8.40 3.12 6.85
CA PRO A 62 -9.29 3.98 6.07
C PRO A 62 -8.85 5.44 6.12
N ARG A 63 -9.06 6.18 5.04
CA ARG A 63 -8.81 7.61 5.00
C ARG A 63 -9.90 8.37 5.75
N ASN A 64 -9.48 9.29 6.63
CA ASN A 64 -10.39 10.14 7.36
C ASN A 64 -9.77 11.54 7.55
N ASN A 65 -10.54 12.58 7.29
CA ASN A 65 -10.09 13.98 7.40
C ASN A 65 -9.74 14.39 8.84
N ILE A 66 -10.16 13.63 9.84
CA ILE A 66 -9.80 13.89 11.23
C ILE A 66 -8.28 13.84 11.47
N VAL A 67 -7.56 13.08 10.63
CA VAL A 67 -6.08 13.03 10.65
C VAL A 67 -5.51 14.42 10.39
N GLN A 68 -5.98 15.09 9.33
CA GLN A 68 -5.55 16.44 9.01
C GLN A 68 -5.87 17.45 10.13
N HIS A 69 -7.06 17.33 10.74
CA HIS A 69 -7.46 18.21 11.83
C HIS A 69 -6.57 18.02 13.06
N ALA A 70 -6.20 16.78 13.37
CA ALA A 70 -5.26 16.48 14.46
C ALA A 70 -3.86 17.05 14.17
N GLU A 71 -3.36 16.88 12.94
CA GLU A 71 -2.06 17.41 12.49
C GLU A 71 -1.99 18.95 12.62
N LEU A 72 -3.04 19.67 12.19
CA LEU A 72 -3.13 21.12 12.35
C LEU A 72 -3.05 21.56 13.82
N ARG A 73 -3.48 20.71 14.74
CA ARG A 73 -3.39 20.93 16.19
C ARG A 73 -2.11 20.38 16.80
N ARG A 74 -1.21 19.81 15.99
CA ARG A 74 0.02 19.14 16.44
C ARG A 74 -0.25 18.06 17.48
N GLN A 75 -1.32 17.31 17.28
CA GLN A 75 -1.76 16.20 18.12
C GLN A 75 -1.87 14.92 17.30
N THR A 76 -1.76 13.78 17.96
CA THR A 76 -2.18 12.52 17.36
C THR A 76 -3.71 12.43 17.29
N VAL A 77 -4.25 11.59 16.41
CA VAL A 77 -5.71 11.37 16.35
C VAL A 77 -6.24 10.88 17.69
N ILE A 78 -5.49 10.02 18.39
CA ILE A 78 -5.89 9.48 19.69
C ILE A 78 -5.95 10.58 20.76
N GLN A 79 -5.09 11.59 20.70
CA GLN A 79 -5.13 12.75 21.60
C GLN A 79 -6.26 13.73 21.23
N TYR A 80 -6.42 13.98 19.92
CA TYR A 80 -7.37 14.97 19.40
C TYR A 80 -8.82 14.48 19.47
N ALA A 81 -9.07 13.24 19.10
CA ALA A 81 -10.40 12.65 19.03
C ALA A 81 -10.37 11.17 19.46
N PRO A 82 -10.19 10.90 20.77
CA PRO A 82 -9.99 9.55 21.30
C PRO A 82 -11.15 8.59 21.03
N ASP A 83 -12.36 9.11 20.91
CA ASP A 83 -13.58 8.31 20.68
C ASP A 83 -13.97 8.21 19.20
N SER A 84 -13.16 8.75 18.29
CA SER A 84 -13.43 8.67 16.85
C SER A 84 -13.21 7.25 16.29
N SER A 85 -13.89 6.93 15.21
CA SER A 85 -13.66 5.69 14.45
C SER A 85 -12.20 5.54 14.02
N GLN A 86 -11.56 6.64 13.63
CA GLN A 86 -10.15 6.63 13.23
C GLN A 86 -9.21 6.30 14.40
N ALA A 87 -9.49 6.78 15.60
CA ALA A 87 -8.74 6.39 16.80
C ALA A 87 -8.90 4.90 17.09
N ALA A 88 -10.10 4.35 16.90
CA ALA A 88 -10.36 2.91 17.03
C ALA A 88 -9.55 2.11 15.99
N GLU A 89 -9.45 2.56 14.74
CA GLU A 89 -8.63 1.92 13.71
C GLU A 89 -7.15 1.88 14.10
N TYR A 90 -6.59 2.96 14.62
CA TYR A 90 -5.21 2.96 15.09
C TYR A 90 -4.97 2.05 16.29
N ARG A 91 -5.94 1.91 17.20
CA ARG A 91 -5.84 0.94 18.30
C ARG A 91 -5.90 -0.50 17.80
N GLN A 92 -6.76 -0.79 16.83
CA GLN A 92 -6.79 -2.11 16.17
C GLN A 92 -5.47 -2.41 15.45
N LEU A 93 -4.91 -1.43 14.71
CA LEU A 93 -3.62 -1.56 14.06
C LEU A 93 -2.53 -1.90 15.08
N ALA A 94 -2.45 -1.18 16.19
CA ALA A 94 -1.47 -1.44 17.26
C ALA A 94 -1.61 -2.86 17.83
N THR A 95 -2.83 -3.31 18.06
CA THR A 95 -3.12 -4.69 18.53
C THR A 95 -2.65 -5.73 17.52
N LYS A 96 -2.93 -5.52 16.22
CA LYS A 96 -2.51 -6.43 15.16
C LYS A 96 -0.99 -6.48 15.00
N ILE A 97 -0.30 -5.33 15.08
CA ILE A 97 1.16 -5.27 15.05
C ILE A 97 1.76 -6.05 16.22
N HIS A 98 1.24 -5.85 17.42
CA HIS A 98 1.70 -6.57 18.62
C HIS A 98 1.49 -8.09 18.47
N ALA A 99 0.33 -8.53 18.01
CA ALA A 99 0.01 -9.94 17.77
C ALA A 99 0.81 -10.56 16.62
N ASN A 100 1.43 -9.74 15.77
CA ASN A 100 2.26 -10.19 14.64
C ASN A 100 3.72 -10.46 15.03
N ALA A 101 4.10 -10.26 16.26
CA ALA A 101 5.46 -10.53 16.73
C ALA A 101 5.87 -11.99 16.44
N GLY A 102 7.04 -12.17 15.83
CA GLY A 102 7.57 -13.49 15.46
C GLY A 102 6.97 -14.12 14.18
N LYS A 103 6.01 -13.44 13.52
CA LYS A 103 5.36 -13.94 12.30
C LYS A 103 5.95 -13.39 11.00
N GLY A 104 7.10 -12.75 11.05
CA GLY A 104 7.75 -12.21 9.86
C GLY A 104 8.23 -13.30 8.91
N THR A 105 8.18 -13.00 7.61
CA THR A 105 8.60 -13.89 6.53
C THR A 105 9.83 -13.32 5.80
N ILE A 106 10.53 -14.18 5.07
CA ILE A 106 11.49 -13.74 4.07
C ILE A 106 10.68 -13.44 2.80
N PRO A 107 10.66 -12.18 2.33
CA PRO A 107 9.85 -11.83 1.17
C PRO A 107 10.44 -12.41 -0.11
N THR A 108 9.59 -12.56 -1.11
CA THR A 108 9.94 -12.88 -2.49
C THR A 108 9.64 -11.66 -3.36
N PRO A 109 10.58 -10.72 -3.56
CA PRO A 109 10.33 -9.56 -4.39
C PRO A 109 9.97 -9.95 -5.81
N ILE A 110 9.07 -9.19 -6.43
CA ILE A 110 8.68 -9.39 -7.82
C ILE A 110 9.57 -8.59 -8.77
N THR A 111 9.66 -9.03 -10.02
CA THR A 111 10.39 -8.31 -11.06
C THR A 111 9.66 -7.02 -11.43
N MET A 112 10.34 -6.14 -12.18
CA MET A 112 9.71 -4.92 -12.69
C MET A 112 8.55 -5.26 -13.64
N GLU A 113 8.73 -6.24 -14.51
CA GLU A 113 7.70 -6.72 -15.45
C GLU A 113 6.46 -7.24 -14.71
N GLU A 114 6.64 -8.07 -13.69
CA GLU A 114 5.53 -8.57 -12.85
C GLU A 114 4.80 -7.43 -12.10
N LEU A 115 5.53 -6.39 -11.70
CA LEU A 115 4.93 -5.22 -11.05
C LEU A 115 4.14 -4.38 -12.04
N GLU A 116 4.65 -4.18 -13.26
CA GLU A 116 3.94 -3.50 -14.34
C GLU A 116 2.68 -4.26 -14.75
N ASP A 117 2.75 -5.58 -14.89
CA ASP A 117 1.59 -6.43 -15.15
C ASP A 117 0.51 -6.27 -14.06
N LEU A 118 0.92 -6.23 -12.80
CA LEU A 118 0.01 -5.99 -11.68
C LEU A 118 -0.67 -4.61 -11.78
N LEU A 119 0.08 -3.58 -12.13
CA LEU A 119 -0.44 -2.22 -12.29
C LEU A 119 -1.43 -2.12 -13.47
N LEU A 120 -1.15 -2.82 -14.57
CA LEU A 120 -2.05 -2.94 -15.72
C LEU A 120 -3.35 -3.68 -15.36
N GLU A 121 -3.24 -4.81 -14.67
CA GLU A 121 -4.39 -5.61 -14.21
C GLU A 121 -5.36 -4.81 -13.34
N PHE A 122 -4.85 -3.94 -12.48
CA PHE A 122 -5.64 -3.08 -11.60
C PHE A 122 -5.98 -1.71 -12.17
N GLY A 123 -5.58 -1.42 -13.42
CA GLY A 123 -5.91 -0.15 -14.10
C GLY A 123 -5.17 1.07 -13.56
N ILE A 124 -4.12 0.88 -12.76
CA ILE A 124 -3.26 1.97 -12.25
C ILE A 124 -2.33 2.48 -13.36
N MET A 125 -1.88 1.59 -14.22
CA MET A 125 -1.10 1.88 -15.41
C MET A 125 -1.91 1.50 -16.65
N LYS A 126 -1.77 2.24 -17.73
CA LYS A 126 -2.42 1.96 -19.01
C LYS A 126 -1.42 1.32 -19.95
N SER A 127 -1.87 0.35 -20.73
CA SER A 127 -1.06 -0.16 -21.84
C SER A 127 -0.83 0.95 -22.87
N ASP A 128 0.25 0.85 -23.64
CA ASP A 128 0.56 1.83 -24.70
C ASP A 128 -0.60 1.99 -25.69
N ASP A 129 -1.27 0.89 -26.03
CA ASP A 129 -2.46 0.90 -26.90
C ASP A 129 -3.63 1.68 -26.29
N GLN A 130 -3.85 1.56 -24.98
CA GLN A 130 -4.90 2.31 -24.29
C GLN A 130 -4.57 3.80 -24.17
N ALA A 131 -3.30 4.12 -23.92
CA ALA A 131 -2.84 5.50 -23.83
C ALA A 131 -2.94 6.20 -25.20
N LEU A 132 -2.57 5.53 -26.29
CA LEU A 132 -2.70 6.01 -27.66
C LEU A 132 -4.18 6.23 -28.04
N ALA A 133 -5.05 5.28 -27.74
CA ALA A 133 -6.47 5.39 -28.04
C ALA A 133 -7.13 6.59 -27.32
N GLU A 134 -6.74 6.88 -26.08
CA GLU A 134 -7.23 8.06 -25.38
C GLU A 134 -6.71 9.39 -25.93
N LEU A 135 -5.47 9.44 -26.39
CA LEU A 135 -4.91 10.60 -27.06
C LEU A 135 -5.65 10.90 -28.36
N GLU A 136 -5.89 9.89 -29.19
CA GLU A 136 -6.67 10.02 -30.43
C GLU A 136 -8.11 10.44 -30.19
N ALA A 137 -8.75 9.93 -29.12
CA ALA A 137 -10.11 10.32 -28.73
C ALA A 137 -10.18 11.79 -28.29
N LYS A 138 -9.17 12.26 -27.57
CA LYS A 138 -9.08 13.68 -27.14
C LYS A 138 -8.87 14.62 -28.32
N GLU A 139 -8.02 14.26 -29.28
CA GLU A 139 -7.80 15.06 -30.49
C GLU A 139 -9.10 15.20 -31.32
N LYS A 140 -9.89 14.12 -31.43
CA LYS A 140 -11.18 14.14 -32.14
C LYS A 140 -12.27 14.94 -31.41
N SER A 141 -12.14 15.17 -30.11
CA SER A 141 -13.12 15.94 -29.31
C SER A 141 -12.86 17.45 -29.30
N VAL A 142 -11.69 17.89 -29.75
CA VAL A 142 -11.26 19.31 -29.78
C VAL A 142 -11.38 19.93 -31.20
N GLY A 143 -11.66 19.11 -32.21
CA GLY A 143 -11.93 19.55 -33.59
C GLY A 143 -13.41 19.60 -33.87
#